data_6d7bf3e9ff488d6262a3eecb7726607b
#
_entry.id   6d7bf3e9ff488d6262a3eecb7726607b
#
_cell.length_a   1.000
_cell.length_b   1.000
_cell.length_c   1.000
_cell.angle_alpha   90.00
_cell.angle_beta   90.00
_cell.angle_gamma   90.00
#
_symmetry.space_group_name_H-M   'P 1'
#
loop_
_entity.id
_entity.type
_entity.pdbx_description
1 polymer ?
#
loop_
_entity_poly.entity_id
_entity_poly.type
_entity_poly.pdbx_seq_one_letter_code
_entity_poly.pdbx_strand_id
1 'polypeptide(L)'
;MSDLTENTGALDTSDGIYFAPLLPWQQSLWSQLTNRVSTSQQSLPHALLAAGMQGMGKRAFVWRLVAWLLCRKRDTHPSGACAECESCQWLRSGTHPSLQVLPLVSMPVSAENISNRETANSNAKDKKSAKAASNSALKIKVDDIRALQPFIYQGGQGMRICVLDHAEQMTVAAANALLKTLEEPQAQVHLFLISDTPAQLLPTIKSRVQQLALQTIEPASAVDYVTQALGSTVNREAVATSAIEQLIQLANGAPLAAIALAQAPWYSKRALWLTTWQALRSGKRSSVAASDYWQTQLSIAEFIQLSELMLLDMRRVCLGLSELQKDISLSVALDTYQPTDSGLEGFATSLQQTKIALQQNVQEKFAYDKLMQELAYL
;
A
#
# COMPACT_ATOMS: atom_id res chain seq x y z
N MET A 1 -19.95 -18.90 23.73
CA MET A 1 -19.54 -17.59 24.25
C MET A 1 -18.23 -17.79 24.98
N SER A 2 -17.16 -17.79 24.25
CA SER A 2 -15.75 -17.71 24.72
C SER A 2 -14.87 -17.83 23.48
N ASP A 3 -13.82 -17.02 23.42
CA ASP A 3 -12.75 -16.96 22.41
C ASP A 3 -12.97 -16.07 21.17
N LEU A 4 -13.18 -14.76 21.46
CA LEU A 4 -12.93 -13.68 20.47
C LEU A 4 -11.99 -12.58 21.01
N THR A 5 -11.17 -12.90 22.02
CA THR A 5 -10.19 -11.96 22.57
C THR A 5 -8.82 -12.59 22.54
N GLU A 6 -8.12 -12.45 21.41
CA GLU A 6 -6.65 -12.44 21.30
C GLU A 6 -6.28 -12.46 19.82
N ASN A 7 -6.01 -11.32 19.24
CA ASN A 7 -4.92 -11.06 18.29
C ASN A 7 -5.13 -9.74 17.51
N THR A 8 -5.05 -8.61 18.19
CA THR A 8 -4.84 -7.28 17.57
C THR A 8 -3.38 -6.84 17.77
N GLY A 9 -2.45 -7.79 17.75
CA GLY A 9 -1.02 -7.51 17.74
C GLY A 9 -0.49 -7.49 16.31
N ALA A 10 0.07 -6.37 15.89
CA ALA A 10 0.99 -6.14 14.80
C ALA A 10 0.99 -7.20 13.66
N LEU A 11 0.44 -6.83 12.51
CA LEU A 11 0.58 -7.51 11.21
C LEU A 11 2.04 -7.42 10.69
N ASP A 12 3.02 -7.68 11.52
CA ASP A 12 4.43 -7.43 11.21
C ASP A 12 5.31 -8.68 11.26
N THR A 13 4.75 -9.81 10.86
CA THR A 13 5.57 -10.94 10.45
C THR A 13 5.21 -11.31 9.01
N SER A 14 6.21 -11.44 8.16
CA SER A 14 6.09 -11.81 6.75
C SER A 14 5.23 -13.06 6.50
N ASP A 15 5.13 -13.94 7.48
CA ASP A 15 4.27 -15.13 7.48
C ASP A 15 2.79 -14.80 7.76
N GLY A 16 2.52 -13.71 8.45
CA GLY A 16 1.19 -13.34 8.93
C GLY A 16 0.20 -12.98 7.81
N ILE A 17 0.67 -12.51 6.67
CA ILE A 17 -0.20 -12.04 5.58
C ILE A 17 -0.99 -13.19 4.93
N TYR A 18 -0.43 -14.39 4.85
CA TYR A 18 -1.12 -15.57 4.32
C TYR A 18 -2.26 -16.05 5.22
N PHE A 19 -2.15 -15.78 6.52
CA PHE A 19 -3.08 -16.24 7.55
C PHE A 19 -3.77 -15.08 8.26
N ALA A 20 -3.56 -13.84 7.78
CA ALA A 20 -4.18 -12.65 8.34
C ALA A 20 -5.72 -12.82 8.43
N PRO A 21 -6.39 -12.35 9.49
CA PRO A 21 -7.83 -12.43 9.60
C PRO A 21 -8.51 -11.63 8.48
N LEU A 22 -9.71 -12.09 8.08
CA LEU A 22 -10.53 -11.33 7.13
C LEU A 22 -11.04 -10.05 7.80
N LEU A 23 -10.97 -8.97 7.06
CA LEU A 23 -11.58 -7.72 7.47
C LEU A 23 -13.12 -7.80 7.33
N PRO A 24 -13.90 -7.08 8.15
CA PRO A 24 -15.37 -7.17 8.14
C PRO A 24 -15.98 -7.03 6.75
N TRP A 25 -15.51 -6.07 5.96
CA TRP A 25 -16.00 -5.80 4.60
C TRP A 25 -15.55 -6.83 3.55
N GLN A 26 -14.68 -7.76 3.89
CA GLN A 26 -14.17 -8.79 2.99
C GLN A 26 -14.92 -10.12 3.11
N GLN A 27 -15.68 -10.31 4.17
CA GLN A 27 -16.34 -11.58 4.50
C GLN A 27 -17.33 -12.04 3.42
N SER A 28 -18.14 -11.13 2.89
CA SER A 28 -19.10 -11.43 1.83
C SER A 28 -18.40 -11.92 0.55
N LEU A 29 -17.39 -11.20 0.09
CA LEU A 29 -16.61 -11.60 -1.09
C LEU A 29 -15.88 -12.93 -0.86
N TRP A 30 -15.32 -13.13 0.33
CA TRP A 30 -14.68 -14.39 0.69
C TRP A 30 -15.63 -15.57 0.55
N SER A 31 -16.84 -15.48 1.15
CA SER A 31 -17.85 -16.51 1.08
C SER A 31 -18.30 -16.79 -0.36
N GLN A 32 -18.45 -15.75 -1.18
CA GLN A 32 -18.79 -15.92 -2.59
C GLN A 32 -17.72 -16.69 -3.36
N LEU A 33 -16.44 -16.36 -3.17
CA LEU A 33 -15.33 -17.02 -3.88
C LEU A 33 -15.12 -18.45 -3.41
N THR A 34 -15.16 -18.70 -2.10
CA THR A 34 -14.96 -20.04 -1.54
C THR A 34 -16.10 -20.97 -1.92
N ASN A 35 -17.36 -20.52 -1.90
CA ASN A 35 -18.51 -21.29 -2.35
C ASN A 35 -18.40 -21.66 -3.84
N ARG A 36 -17.94 -20.76 -4.70
CA ARG A 36 -17.72 -21.04 -6.14
C ARG A 36 -16.73 -22.18 -6.35
N VAL A 37 -15.64 -22.17 -5.60
CA VAL A 37 -14.59 -23.21 -5.69
C VAL A 37 -15.09 -24.57 -5.14
N SER A 38 -15.86 -24.56 -4.05
CA SER A 38 -16.32 -25.77 -3.38
C SER A 38 -17.46 -26.49 -4.12
N THR A 39 -18.32 -25.77 -4.84
CA THR A 39 -19.52 -26.34 -5.47
C THR A 39 -19.27 -27.00 -6.81
N SER A 40 -18.05 -27.04 -7.31
CA SER A 40 -17.64 -27.67 -8.60
C SER A 40 -18.42 -27.21 -9.84
N GLN A 41 -19.44 -26.38 -9.69
CA GLN A 41 -20.30 -25.90 -10.77
C GLN A 41 -19.78 -24.65 -11.47
N GLN A 42 -18.91 -23.89 -10.83
CA GLN A 42 -18.32 -22.68 -11.41
C GLN A 42 -16.83 -22.63 -11.05
N SER A 43 -15.98 -22.70 -12.04
CA SER A 43 -14.54 -22.51 -11.85
C SER A 43 -14.21 -21.07 -11.42
N LEU A 44 -13.18 -20.91 -10.61
CA LEU A 44 -12.61 -19.58 -10.33
C LEU A 44 -12.21 -18.92 -11.66
N PRO A 45 -12.47 -17.62 -11.87
CA PRO A 45 -11.99 -16.93 -13.06
C PRO A 45 -10.48 -17.08 -13.23
N HIS A 46 -10.02 -17.20 -14.45
CA HIS A 46 -8.61 -17.38 -14.76
C HIS A 46 -7.76 -16.16 -14.39
N ALA A 47 -8.34 -14.96 -14.38
CA ALA A 47 -7.65 -13.73 -14.03
C ALA A 47 -8.54 -12.83 -13.14
N LEU A 48 -8.00 -12.45 -11.99
CA LEU A 48 -8.66 -11.66 -10.96
C LEU A 48 -7.84 -10.39 -10.69
N LEU A 49 -8.52 -9.25 -10.57
CA LEU A 49 -7.90 -7.97 -10.26
C LEU A 49 -8.38 -7.45 -8.90
N ALA A 50 -7.49 -7.35 -7.94
CA ALA A 50 -7.70 -6.65 -6.68
C ALA A 50 -7.21 -5.20 -6.84
N ALA A 51 -8.11 -4.31 -7.22
CA ALA A 51 -7.82 -2.91 -7.49
C ALA A 51 -8.41 -2.00 -6.40
N GLY A 52 -7.75 -0.89 -6.13
CA GLY A 52 -8.23 0.13 -5.19
C GLY A 52 -7.08 0.82 -4.48
N MET A 53 -7.39 1.84 -3.68
CA MET A 53 -6.40 2.58 -2.93
C MET A 53 -5.68 1.71 -1.89
N GLN A 54 -4.48 2.11 -1.53
CA GLN A 54 -3.74 1.50 -0.43
C GLN A 54 -4.52 1.62 0.88
N GLY A 55 -4.42 0.61 1.76
CA GLY A 55 -5.13 0.62 3.04
C GLY A 55 -6.54 0.03 3.03
N MET A 56 -6.99 -0.57 1.91
CA MET A 56 -8.27 -1.30 1.82
C MET A 56 -8.16 -2.78 2.25
N GLY A 57 -6.96 -3.26 2.52
CA GLY A 57 -6.70 -4.66 2.88
C GLY A 57 -6.64 -5.64 1.70
N LYS A 58 -6.57 -5.16 0.47
CA LYS A 58 -6.62 -6.01 -0.74
C LYS A 58 -5.45 -6.99 -0.86
N ARG A 59 -4.23 -6.60 -0.47
CA ARG A 59 -3.06 -7.51 -0.48
C ARG A 59 -3.27 -8.66 0.48
N ALA A 60 -3.61 -8.39 1.74
CA ALA A 60 -3.87 -9.43 2.73
C ALA A 60 -4.99 -10.38 2.28
N PHE A 61 -6.06 -9.84 1.67
CA PHE A 61 -7.13 -10.65 1.10
C PHE A 61 -6.64 -11.59 -0.01
N VAL A 62 -5.88 -11.07 -0.99
CA VAL A 62 -5.35 -11.89 -2.09
C VAL A 62 -4.40 -12.96 -1.58
N TRP A 63 -3.47 -12.61 -0.69
CA TRP A 63 -2.52 -13.58 -0.14
C TRP A 63 -3.21 -14.67 0.68
N ARG A 64 -4.22 -14.31 1.47
CA ARG A 64 -5.05 -15.28 2.17
C ARG A 64 -5.78 -16.20 1.20
N LEU A 65 -6.37 -15.66 0.13
CA LEU A 65 -7.07 -16.43 -0.89
C LEU A 65 -6.12 -17.39 -1.62
N VAL A 66 -4.93 -16.92 -2.00
CA VAL A 66 -3.87 -17.75 -2.61
C VAL A 66 -3.47 -18.89 -1.67
N ALA A 67 -3.25 -18.59 -0.39
CA ALA A 67 -2.91 -19.62 0.59
C ALA A 67 -4.01 -20.67 0.76
N TRP A 68 -5.27 -20.24 0.79
CA TRP A 68 -6.41 -21.15 0.89
C TRP A 68 -6.56 -22.03 -0.36
N LEU A 69 -6.43 -21.44 -1.56
CA LEU A 69 -6.52 -22.17 -2.83
C LEU A 69 -5.45 -23.26 -2.96
N LEU A 70 -4.24 -23.00 -2.49
CA LEU A 70 -3.12 -23.93 -2.51
C LEU A 70 -3.12 -24.91 -1.33
N CYS A 71 -3.91 -24.66 -0.28
CA CYS A 71 -3.96 -25.51 0.90
C CYS A 71 -4.52 -26.89 0.59
N ARG A 72 -3.81 -27.95 0.99
CA ARG A 72 -4.26 -29.34 0.80
C ARG A 72 -5.48 -29.71 1.64
N LYS A 73 -5.72 -28.98 2.75
CA LYS A 73 -6.82 -29.19 3.68
C LYS A 73 -7.93 -28.14 3.53
N ARG A 74 -8.01 -27.44 2.38
CA ARG A 74 -8.96 -26.31 2.18
C ARG A 74 -10.42 -26.70 2.39
N ASP A 75 -10.80 -27.94 2.02
CA ASP A 75 -12.18 -28.40 2.11
C ASP A 75 -12.66 -28.54 3.58
N THR A 76 -11.74 -28.75 4.51
CA THR A 76 -12.00 -28.80 5.96
C THR A 76 -11.80 -27.44 6.65
N HIS A 77 -11.26 -26.46 5.95
CA HIS A 77 -10.95 -25.13 6.47
C HIS A 77 -11.51 -24.02 5.56
N PRO A 78 -12.84 -23.80 5.51
CA PRO A 78 -13.45 -22.84 4.60
C PRO A 78 -13.10 -21.36 4.93
N SER A 79 -12.69 -21.10 6.17
CA SER A 79 -12.33 -19.75 6.62
C SER A 79 -10.91 -19.30 6.23
N GLY A 80 -10.04 -20.22 5.77
CA GLY A 80 -8.65 -19.90 5.40
C GLY A 80 -7.77 -21.13 5.29
N ALA A 81 -6.49 -20.95 4.97
CA ALA A 81 -5.54 -22.05 4.91
C ALA A 81 -5.26 -22.64 6.32
N CYS A 82 -4.97 -23.94 6.38
CA CYS A 82 -4.79 -24.65 7.66
C CYS A 82 -3.49 -24.29 8.40
N ALA A 83 -2.55 -23.59 7.75
CA ALA A 83 -1.25 -23.21 8.28
C ALA A 83 -0.27 -24.36 8.67
N GLU A 84 -0.69 -25.62 8.59
CA GLU A 84 0.05 -26.80 9.07
C GLU A 84 0.53 -27.73 7.96
N CYS A 85 -0.23 -27.86 6.86
CA CYS A 85 0.10 -28.81 5.80
C CYS A 85 1.38 -28.39 5.06
N GLU A 86 1.98 -29.36 4.35
CA GLU A 86 3.21 -29.16 3.59
C GLU A 86 3.13 -27.97 2.61
N SER A 87 1.99 -27.79 1.93
CA SER A 87 1.74 -26.64 1.06
C SER A 87 1.81 -25.31 1.82
N CYS A 88 1.20 -25.22 3.02
CA CYS A 88 1.29 -24.03 3.85
C CYS A 88 2.72 -23.75 4.36
N GLN A 89 3.50 -24.81 4.62
CA GLN A 89 4.92 -24.66 4.98
C GLN A 89 5.76 -24.14 3.80
N TRP A 90 5.50 -24.62 2.57
CA TRP A 90 6.14 -24.08 1.37
C TRP A 90 5.78 -22.61 1.10
N LEU A 91 4.55 -22.19 1.43
CA LEU A 91 4.18 -20.77 1.34
C LEU A 91 5.02 -19.93 2.32
N ARG A 92 5.14 -20.37 3.58
CA ARG A 92 5.97 -19.68 4.59
C ARG A 92 7.44 -19.57 4.18
N SER A 93 8.01 -20.60 3.60
CA SER A 93 9.39 -20.58 3.12
C SER A 93 9.55 -19.88 1.77
N GLY A 94 8.42 -19.47 1.13
CA GLY A 94 8.43 -18.87 -0.21
C GLY A 94 8.89 -19.80 -1.33
N THR A 95 8.83 -21.11 -1.13
CA THR A 95 9.32 -22.13 -2.09
C THR A 95 8.20 -22.94 -2.74
N HIS A 96 6.96 -22.47 -2.64
CA HIS A 96 5.81 -23.23 -3.14
C HIS A 96 5.90 -23.44 -4.67
N PRO A 97 5.92 -24.70 -5.15
CA PRO A 97 6.16 -25.01 -6.57
C PRO A 97 5.05 -24.52 -7.50
N SER A 98 3.83 -24.37 -6.97
CA SER A 98 2.67 -23.92 -7.74
C SER A 98 2.37 -22.43 -7.59
N LEU A 99 3.31 -21.62 -7.05
CA LEU A 99 3.16 -20.19 -6.88
C LEU A 99 4.31 -19.44 -7.54
N GLN A 100 3.99 -18.48 -8.39
CA GLN A 100 4.94 -17.49 -8.91
C GLN A 100 4.48 -16.07 -8.56
N VAL A 101 5.42 -15.22 -8.20
CA VAL A 101 5.14 -13.84 -7.76
C VAL A 101 6.00 -12.86 -8.53
N LEU A 102 5.41 -11.80 -9.03
CA LEU A 102 6.11 -10.67 -9.65
C LEU A 102 5.62 -9.34 -9.03
N PRO A 103 6.54 -8.43 -8.74
CA PRO A 103 7.98 -8.64 -8.68
C PRO A 103 8.34 -9.58 -7.51
N LEU A 104 9.50 -10.23 -7.57
CA LEU A 104 9.93 -11.18 -6.51
C LEU A 104 9.99 -10.54 -5.12
N VAL A 105 10.28 -9.25 -5.03
CA VAL A 105 10.32 -8.47 -3.79
C VAL A 105 8.96 -8.41 -3.08
N SER A 106 7.86 -8.61 -3.80
CA SER A 106 6.50 -8.66 -3.23
C SER A 106 6.14 -10.01 -2.60
N MET A 107 7.03 -11.00 -2.67
CA MET A 107 6.77 -12.30 -2.06
C MET A 107 6.79 -12.17 -0.53
N PRO A 108 5.71 -12.54 0.16
CA PRO A 108 5.66 -12.43 1.62
C PRO A 108 6.45 -13.59 2.27
N VAL A 109 7.73 -13.36 2.49
CA VAL A 109 8.65 -14.29 3.17
C VAL A 109 9.44 -13.54 4.24
N SER A 110 9.89 -14.25 5.28
CA SER A 110 10.73 -13.65 6.33
C SER A 110 12.03 -13.10 5.75
N ALA A 111 12.51 -11.97 6.29
CA ALA A 111 13.70 -11.27 5.83
C ALA A 111 14.95 -12.18 5.81
N GLU A 112 15.00 -13.18 6.70
CA GLU A 112 16.09 -14.19 6.77
C GLU A 112 16.12 -15.10 5.52
N ASN A 113 14.98 -15.35 4.90
CA ASN A 113 14.88 -16.20 3.70
C ASN A 113 15.17 -15.43 2.40
N ILE A 114 15.04 -14.10 2.41
CA ILE A 114 15.38 -13.25 1.26
C ILE A 114 16.89 -13.18 1.08
N SER A 115 17.67 -13.01 2.18
CA SER A 115 19.13 -12.94 2.13
C SER A 115 19.78 -14.22 1.59
N ASN A 116 19.19 -15.39 1.84
CA ASN A 116 19.67 -16.66 1.34
C ASN A 116 19.41 -16.91 -0.17
N ARG A 117 18.41 -16.20 -0.76
CA ARG A 117 18.13 -16.31 -2.20
C ARG A 117 18.98 -15.37 -3.06
N GLU A 118 19.30 -14.18 -2.54
CA GLU A 118 20.19 -13.23 -3.23
C GLU A 118 21.62 -13.80 -3.36
N THR A 119 22.09 -14.61 -2.39
CA THR A 119 23.40 -15.28 -2.45
C THR A 119 23.48 -16.42 -3.44
N ALA A 120 22.34 -17.01 -3.86
CA ALA A 120 22.31 -18.10 -4.84
C ALA A 120 22.33 -17.61 -6.29
N ASN A 121 22.09 -16.31 -6.57
CA ASN A 121 21.93 -15.77 -7.92
C ASN A 121 22.84 -14.58 -8.25
N SER A 122 23.79 -14.21 -7.37
CA SER A 122 24.72 -13.10 -7.64
C SER A 122 26.16 -13.53 -7.52
N ASN A 123 26.85 -13.60 -8.66
CA ASN A 123 28.30 -13.40 -8.71
C ASN A 123 28.59 -11.97 -8.24
N ALA A 124 29.38 -11.90 -7.16
CA ALA A 124 29.75 -10.71 -6.43
C ALA A 124 30.15 -9.51 -7.30
N LYS A 125 29.53 -8.38 -7.08
CA LYS A 125 30.11 -7.03 -6.88
C LYS A 125 28.96 -6.03 -6.89
N ASP A 126 28.66 -5.49 -5.71
CA ASP A 126 28.20 -4.13 -5.44
C ASP A 126 27.28 -4.07 -4.20
N LYS A 127 27.95 -4.09 -3.04
CA LYS A 127 27.35 -3.66 -1.79
C LYS A 127 27.52 -2.14 -1.67
N LYS A 128 26.62 -1.37 -2.31
CA LYS A 128 26.38 0.06 -1.97
C LYS A 128 25.18 0.55 -2.78
N SER A 129 23.98 0.46 -2.23
CA SER A 129 22.81 1.32 -2.54
C SER A 129 21.48 0.64 -2.18
N ALA A 130 21.24 0.35 -0.90
CA ALA A 130 20.03 -0.36 -0.49
C ALA A 130 18.75 0.51 -0.47
N LYS A 131 18.82 1.83 -0.63
CA LYS A 131 17.65 2.73 -0.54
C LYS A 131 17.11 3.26 -1.88
N ALA A 132 17.91 3.27 -2.94
CA ALA A 132 17.47 3.65 -4.29
C ALA A 132 16.81 2.49 -5.06
N ALA A 133 16.88 1.28 -4.53
CA ALA A 133 16.40 0.06 -5.18
C ALA A 133 14.88 -0.14 -5.12
N SER A 134 14.13 0.55 -4.25
CA SER A 134 12.73 0.19 -3.98
C SER A 134 11.77 0.39 -5.16
N ASN A 135 11.84 1.49 -5.88
CA ASN A 135 10.91 1.73 -7.00
C ASN A 135 11.32 1.04 -8.31
N SER A 136 12.62 0.82 -8.54
CA SER A 136 13.06 0.05 -9.69
C SER A 136 12.85 -1.45 -9.50
N ALA A 137 12.88 -1.93 -8.26
CA ALA A 137 12.61 -3.31 -7.88
C ALA A 137 11.13 -3.71 -8.03
N LEU A 138 10.20 -2.73 -7.97
CA LEU A 138 8.77 -2.96 -8.18
C LEU A 138 8.36 -2.99 -9.65
N LYS A 139 9.21 -2.53 -10.58
CA LYS A 139 8.89 -2.54 -12.01
C LYS A 139 8.86 -3.95 -12.58
N ILE A 140 7.76 -4.29 -13.24
CA ILE A 140 7.61 -5.55 -13.96
C ILE A 140 7.95 -5.31 -15.44
N LYS A 141 9.02 -5.94 -15.91
CA LYS A 141 9.52 -5.85 -17.28
C LYS A 141 8.97 -6.99 -18.16
N VAL A 142 9.14 -6.84 -19.48
CA VAL A 142 8.70 -7.86 -20.42
C VAL A 142 9.39 -9.22 -20.22
N ASP A 143 10.64 -9.21 -19.79
CA ASP A 143 11.39 -10.44 -19.54
C ASP A 143 10.90 -11.18 -18.29
N ASP A 144 10.39 -10.44 -17.28
CA ASP A 144 9.74 -11.05 -16.11
C ASP A 144 8.47 -11.80 -16.53
N ILE A 145 7.65 -11.22 -17.41
CA ILE A 145 6.45 -11.88 -17.94
C ILE A 145 6.83 -13.09 -18.82
N ARG A 146 7.89 -12.97 -19.63
CA ARG A 146 8.38 -14.09 -20.42
C ARG A 146 8.88 -15.24 -19.55
N ALA A 147 9.53 -14.94 -18.45
CA ALA A 147 10.01 -15.92 -17.48
C ALA A 147 8.87 -16.70 -16.80
N LEU A 148 7.63 -16.16 -16.75
CA LEU A 148 6.45 -16.88 -16.28
C LEU A 148 5.92 -17.92 -17.29
N GLN A 149 6.22 -17.78 -18.58
CA GLN A 149 5.62 -18.63 -19.63
C GLN A 149 5.87 -20.14 -19.40
N PRO A 150 7.09 -20.62 -19.09
CA PRO A 150 7.28 -22.03 -18.77
C PRO A 150 6.39 -22.51 -17.64
N PHE A 151 6.24 -21.73 -16.59
CA PHE A 151 5.38 -22.08 -15.45
C PHE A 151 3.89 -22.12 -15.85
N ILE A 152 3.44 -21.24 -16.73
CA ILE A 152 2.06 -21.17 -17.20
C ILE A 152 1.74 -22.31 -18.16
N TYR A 153 2.64 -22.61 -19.12
CA TYR A 153 2.39 -23.55 -20.21
C TYR A 153 2.90 -24.99 -19.93
N GLN A 154 3.75 -25.20 -18.90
CA GLN A 154 4.14 -26.56 -18.51
C GLN A 154 2.92 -27.31 -18.00
N GLY A 155 2.56 -28.39 -18.69
CA GLY A 155 1.51 -29.29 -18.25
C GLY A 155 1.87 -29.89 -16.88
N GLY A 156 0.95 -29.83 -15.92
CA GLY A 156 1.11 -30.39 -14.58
C GLY A 156 -0.25 -30.64 -13.95
N GLN A 157 -0.30 -31.57 -13.00
CA GLN A 157 -1.51 -31.82 -12.21
C GLN A 157 -1.59 -30.77 -11.09
N GLY A 158 -2.75 -30.10 -10.96
CA GLY A 158 -3.06 -29.20 -9.86
C GLY A 158 -3.08 -27.72 -10.24
N MET A 159 -3.63 -26.94 -9.32
CA MET A 159 -3.78 -25.47 -9.48
C MET A 159 -2.43 -24.77 -9.44
N ARG A 160 -2.20 -23.84 -10.35
CA ARG A 160 -1.03 -22.96 -10.40
C ARG A 160 -1.47 -21.52 -10.32
N ILE A 161 -0.77 -20.74 -9.53
CA ILE A 161 -1.12 -19.35 -9.26
C ILE A 161 0.06 -18.44 -9.59
N CYS A 162 -0.23 -17.38 -10.36
CA CYS A 162 0.69 -16.27 -10.59
C CYS A 162 0.11 -15.01 -9.92
N VAL A 163 0.88 -14.36 -9.06
CA VAL A 163 0.53 -13.08 -8.45
C VAL A 163 1.40 -11.99 -9.06
N LEU A 164 0.74 -10.98 -9.64
CA LEU A 164 1.38 -9.77 -10.14
C LEU A 164 1.00 -8.61 -9.20
N ASP A 165 1.85 -8.38 -8.20
CA ASP A 165 1.66 -7.25 -7.29
C ASP A 165 2.20 -5.97 -7.93
N HIS A 166 1.65 -4.82 -7.56
CA HIS A 166 1.96 -3.55 -8.22
C HIS A 166 1.80 -3.63 -9.75
N ALA A 167 0.68 -4.21 -10.20
CA ALA A 167 0.42 -4.42 -11.63
C ALA A 167 0.46 -3.12 -12.44
N GLU A 168 0.21 -1.97 -11.83
CA GLU A 168 0.39 -0.63 -12.43
C GLU A 168 1.84 -0.28 -12.76
N GLN A 169 2.83 -0.99 -12.18
CA GLN A 169 4.24 -0.80 -12.47
C GLN A 169 4.74 -1.63 -13.67
N MET A 170 3.84 -2.37 -14.33
CA MET A 170 4.18 -3.05 -15.58
C MET A 170 4.56 -2.04 -16.67
N THR A 171 5.66 -2.32 -17.37
CA THR A 171 5.94 -1.60 -18.62
C THR A 171 4.87 -1.92 -19.67
N VAL A 172 4.65 -1.04 -20.64
CA VAL A 172 3.69 -1.28 -21.75
C VAL A 172 4.02 -2.58 -22.47
N ALA A 173 5.31 -2.87 -22.68
CA ALA A 173 5.74 -4.11 -23.31
C ALA A 173 5.42 -5.36 -22.46
N ALA A 174 5.55 -5.26 -21.11
CA ALA A 174 5.17 -6.34 -20.18
C ALA A 174 3.66 -6.58 -20.21
N ALA A 175 2.87 -5.50 -20.14
CA ALA A 175 1.42 -5.59 -20.18
C ALA A 175 0.93 -6.22 -21.49
N ASN A 176 1.50 -5.83 -22.65
CA ASN A 176 1.18 -6.44 -23.94
C ASN A 176 1.59 -7.93 -24.02
N ALA A 177 2.73 -8.30 -23.44
CA ALA A 177 3.13 -9.71 -23.37
C ALA A 177 2.17 -10.56 -22.51
N LEU A 178 1.57 -9.96 -21.46
CA LEU A 178 0.59 -10.64 -20.61
C LEU A 178 -0.75 -10.89 -21.31
N LEU A 179 -1.13 -10.04 -22.30
CA LEU A 179 -2.42 -10.16 -22.99
C LEU A 179 -2.63 -11.55 -23.60
N LYS A 180 -1.60 -12.16 -24.17
CA LYS A 180 -1.70 -13.51 -24.73
C LYS A 180 -2.15 -14.54 -23.67
N THR A 181 -1.60 -14.46 -22.47
CA THR A 181 -1.97 -15.36 -21.37
C THR A 181 -3.41 -15.08 -20.86
N LEU A 182 -3.85 -13.83 -20.92
CA LEU A 182 -5.21 -13.46 -20.53
C LEU A 182 -6.26 -13.87 -21.58
N GLU A 183 -5.89 -13.90 -22.86
CA GLU A 183 -6.77 -14.29 -23.96
C GLU A 183 -6.87 -15.81 -24.14
N GLU A 184 -5.76 -16.51 -23.90
CA GLU A 184 -5.65 -17.96 -24.03
C GLU A 184 -5.34 -18.62 -22.67
N PRO A 185 -6.30 -18.61 -21.72
CA PRO A 185 -6.06 -19.10 -20.39
C PRO A 185 -5.78 -20.60 -20.36
N GLN A 186 -4.73 -20.99 -19.64
CA GLN A 186 -4.42 -22.41 -19.45
C GLN A 186 -5.27 -22.99 -18.33
N ALA A 187 -5.70 -24.24 -18.48
CA ALA A 187 -6.47 -24.94 -17.47
C ALA A 187 -5.70 -24.97 -16.14
N GLN A 188 -6.40 -24.71 -15.04
CA GLN A 188 -5.86 -24.71 -13.68
C GLN A 188 -4.77 -23.62 -13.40
N VAL A 189 -4.60 -22.65 -14.28
CA VAL A 189 -3.73 -21.48 -14.03
C VAL A 189 -4.59 -20.28 -13.71
N HIS A 190 -4.31 -19.65 -12.56
CA HIS A 190 -5.00 -18.44 -12.13
C HIS A 190 -4.02 -17.29 -11.94
N LEU A 191 -4.39 -16.12 -12.47
CA LEU A 191 -3.62 -14.88 -12.38
C LEU A 191 -4.31 -13.95 -11.38
N PHE A 192 -3.57 -13.48 -10.39
CA PHE A 192 -4.01 -12.45 -9.46
C PHE A 192 -3.21 -11.18 -9.70
N LEU A 193 -3.88 -10.13 -10.15
CA LEU A 193 -3.30 -8.82 -10.30
C LEU A 193 -3.70 -7.96 -9.09
N ILE A 194 -2.73 -7.27 -8.48
CA ILE A 194 -2.97 -6.34 -7.37
C ILE A 194 -2.52 -4.96 -7.84
N SER A 195 -3.37 -3.95 -7.69
CA SER A 195 -3.05 -2.58 -8.08
C SER A 195 -3.55 -1.56 -7.08
N ASP A 196 -2.67 -0.60 -6.73
CA ASP A 196 -2.99 0.55 -5.88
C ASP A 196 -3.53 1.73 -6.69
N THR A 197 -3.18 1.81 -7.96
CA THR A 197 -3.60 2.87 -8.91
C THR A 197 -4.17 2.26 -10.19
N PRO A 198 -5.39 1.71 -10.14
CA PRO A 198 -5.98 1.02 -11.30
C PRO A 198 -6.18 1.90 -12.52
N ALA A 199 -6.14 3.24 -12.35
CA ALA A 199 -6.18 4.17 -13.48
C ALA A 199 -4.96 4.05 -14.40
N GLN A 200 -3.81 3.63 -13.88
CA GLN A 200 -2.57 3.44 -14.65
C GLN A 200 -2.52 2.11 -15.41
N LEU A 201 -3.40 1.16 -15.08
CA LEU A 201 -3.49 -0.09 -15.81
C LEU A 201 -4.06 0.13 -17.22
N LEU A 202 -3.48 -0.55 -18.21
CA LEU A 202 -3.98 -0.49 -19.58
C LEU A 202 -5.45 -0.96 -19.66
N PRO A 203 -6.31 -0.27 -20.42
CA PRO A 203 -7.70 -0.68 -20.63
C PRO A 203 -7.82 -2.13 -21.14
N THR A 204 -6.87 -2.56 -21.97
CA THR A 204 -6.79 -3.90 -22.54
C THR A 204 -6.60 -4.99 -21.47
N ILE A 205 -5.88 -4.71 -20.39
CA ILE A 205 -5.76 -5.61 -19.23
C ILE A 205 -7.09 -5.62 -18.47
N LYS A 206 -7.63 -4.42 -18.13
CA LYS A 206 -8.87 -4.29 -17.36
C LYS A 206 -10.06 -5.00 -17.98
N SER A 207 -10.15 -5.04 -19.31
CA SER A 207 -11.24 -5.70 -20.03
C SER A 207 -11.18 -7.24 -19.98
N ARG A 208 -10.03 -7.83 -19.61
CA ARG A 208 -9.79 -9.30 -19.62
C ARG A 208 -9.65 -9.90 -18.23
N VAL A 209 -9.75 -9.09 -17.18
CA VAL A 209 -9.67 -9.53 -15.79
C VAL A 209 -10.99 -9.29 -15.07
N GLN A 210 -11.38 -10.19 -14.19
CA GLN A 210 -12.54 -9.97 -13.33
C GLN A 210 -12.09 -9.18 -12.09
N GLN A 211 -12.70 -8.02 -11.89
CA GLN A 211 -12.42 -7.21 -10.72
C GLN A 211 -13.06 -7.79 -9.46
N LEU A 212 -12.28 -7.87 -8.38
CA LEU A 212 -12.77 -8.22 -7.05
C LEU A 212 -13.40 -6.98 -6.39
N ALA A 213 -14.58 -7.14 -5.82
CA ALA A 213 -15.33 -6.06 -5.17
C ALA A 213 -14.76 -5.72 -3.77
N LEU A 214 -13.52 -5.24 -3.73
CA LEU A 214 -12.80 -4.86 -2.50
C LEU A 214 -12.80 -3.34 -2.24
N GLN A 215 -13.43 -2.57 -3.14
CA GLN A 215 -13.35 -1.10 -3.12
C GLN A 215 -14.48 -0.44 -2.30
N THR A 216 -15.56 -1.15 -2.06
CA THR A 216 -16.73 -0.61 -1.37
C THR A 216 -16.68 -1.02 0.09
N ILE A 217 -16.44 -0.06 0.97
CA ILE A 217 -16.51 -0.24 2.41
C ILE A 217 -17.64 0.62 2.92
N GLU A 218 -18.52 0.02 3.71
CA GLU A 218 -19.59 0.78 4.37
C GLU A 218 -18.98 1.73 5.40
N PRO A 219 -19.32 3.03 5.39
CA PRO A 219 -18.71 4.02 6.28
C PRO A 219 -18.80 3.65 7.76
N ALA A 220 -19.94 3.10 8.19
CA ALA A 220 -20.12 2.65 9.58
C ALA A 220 -19.13 1.54 9.95
N SER A 221 -18.99 0.52 9.09
CA SER A 221 -18.01 -0.57 9.31
C SER A 221 -16.57 -0.06 9.35
N ALA A 222 -16.24 0.97 8.57
CA ALA A 222 -14.92 1.59 8.59
C ALA A 222 -14.66 2.30 9.92
N VAL A 223 -15.63 3.10 10.40
CA VAL A 223 -15.54 3.81 11.68
C VAL A 223 -15.41 2.84 12.84
N ASP A 224 -16.26 1.81 12.91
CA ASP A 224 -16.24 0.82 13.97
C ASP A 224 -14.89 0.08 14.01
N TYR A 225 -14.38 -0.34 12.86
CA TYR A 225 -13.10 -1.03 12.78
C TYR A 225 -11.92 -0.14 13.23
N VAL A 226 -11.86 1.12 12.76
CA VAL A 226 -10.80 2.06 13.14
C VAL A 226 -10.89 2.40 14.63
N THR A 227 -12.10 2.58 15.16
CA THR A 227 -12.34 2.82 16.60
C THR A 227 -11.81 1.67 17.44
N GLN A 228 -12.14 0.45 17.07
CA GLN A 228 -11.67 -0.74 17.80
C GLN A 228 -10.15 -0.89 17.73
N ALA A 229 -9.55 -0.68 16.55
CA ALA A 229 -8.12 -0.81 16.35
C ALA A 229 -7.31 0.26 17.12
N LEU A 230 -7.76 1.51 17.14
CA LEU A 230 -7.09 2.59 17.86
C LEU A 230 -7.37 2.53 19.37
N GLY A 231 -8.56 2.11 19.80
CA GLY A 231 -8.92 1.96 21.21
C GLY A 231 -8.13 0.87 21.93
N SER A 232 -7.58 -0.10 21.22
CA SER A 232 -6.69 -1.14 21.77
C SER A 232 -5.23 -0.69 21.92
N THR A 233 -4.79 0.34 21.18
CA THR A 233 -3.38 0.79 21.13
C THR A 233 -3.11 2.08 21.89
N VAL A 234 -4.10 2.94 22.08
CA VAL A 234 -3.95 4.23 22.75
C VAL A 234 -4.66 4.18 24.10
N ASN A 235 -3.93 4.47 25.19
CA ASN A 235 -4.46 4.53 26.55
C ASN A 235 -5.79 5.31 26.61
N ARG A 236 -6.87 4.60 26.82
CA ARG A 236 -8.19 4.89 27.45
C ARG A 236 -8.84 6.28 27.35
N GLU A 237 -8.36 7.24 26.62
CA GLU A 237 -9.19 8.38 26.23
C GLU A 237 -9.94 8.00 24.96
N ALA A 238 -11.26 7.95 25.04
CA ALA A 238 -12.12 7.67 23.90
C ALA A 238 -11.81 8.69 22.79
N VAL A 239 -11.14 8.26 21.73
CA VAL A 239 -10.93 9.10 20.54
C VAL A 239 -12.30 9.48 20.06
N ALA A 240 -12.59 10.77 20.01
CA ALA A 240 -13.92 11.26 19.61
C ALA A 240 -14.26 10.73 18.20
N THR A 241 -15.48 10.25 18.00
CA THR A 241 -15.94 9.70 16.72
C THR A 241 -15.66 10.66 15.55
N SER A 242 -15.77 11.96 15.79
CA SER A 242 -15.45 13.00 14.80
C SER A 242 -13.97 13.00 14.37
N ALA A 243 -13.02 12.65 15.26
CA ALA A 243 -11.62 12.53 14.93
C ALA A 243 -11.34 11.28 14.09
N ILE A 244 -12.07 10.19 14.35
CA ILE A 244 -11.96 8.95 13.55
C ILE A 244 -12.53 9.17 12.14
N GLU A 245 -13.68 9.80 12.03
CA GLU A 245 -14.27 10.18 10.74
C GLU A 245 -13.31 11.08 9.93
N GLN A 246 -12.67 12.05 10.60
CA GLN A 246 -11.65 12.89 9.97
C GLN A 246 -10.47 12.08 9.46
N LEU A 247 -9.95 11.12 10.25
CA LEU A 247 -8.84 10.25 9.84
C LEU A 247 -9.23 9.42 8.61
N ILE A 248 -10.44 8.86 8.59
CA ILE A 248 -10.94 8.08 7.46
C ILE A 248 -11.10 8.97 6.22
N GLN A 249 -11.57 10.20 6.35
CA GLN A 249 -11.65 11.15 5.25
C GLN A 249 -10.27 11.52 4.71
N LEU A 250 -9.29 11.79 5.57
CA LEU A 250 -7.90 12.05 5.18
C LEU A 250 -7.25 10.85 4.48
N ALA A 251 -7.66 9.64 4.85
CA ALA A 251 -7.24 8.39 4.22
C ALA A 251 -8.12 8.01 2.99
N ASN A 252 -8.94 8.93 2.46
CA ASN A 252 -9.84 8.69 1.33
C ASN A 252 -10.77 7.46 1.53
N GLY A 253 -11.23 7.22 2.75
CA GLY A 253 -12.14 6.11 3.06
C GLY A 253 -11.43 4.77 3.30
N ALA A 254 -10.10 4.71 3.36
CA ALA A 254 -9.34 3.48 3.56
C ALA A 254 -9.01 3.25 5.06
N PRO A 255 -9.65 2.27 5.76
CA PRO A 255 -9.53 2.14 7.21
C PRO A 255 -8.12 1.83 7.70
N LEU A 256 -7.37 0.94 7.02
CA LEU A 256 -6.00 0.61 7.41
C LEU A 256 -5.04 1.78 7.16
N ALA A 257 -5.29 2.60 6.13
CA ALA A 257 -4.53 3.83 5.91
C ALA A 257 -4.84 4.87 6.99
N ALA A 258 -6.09 4.97 7.46
CA ALA A 258 -6.47 5.85 8.58
C ALA A 258 -5.75 5.46 9.87
N ILE A 259 -5.67 4.16 10.18
CA ILE A 259 -4.93 3.64 11.34
C ILE A 259 -3.44 3.97 11.20
N ALA A 260 -2.84 3.69 10.04
CA ALA A 260 -1.44 4.00 9.77
C ALA A 260 -1.15 5.50 9.89
N LEU A 261 -2.07 6.35 9.42
CA LEU A 261 -1.98 7.80 9.55
C LEU A 261 -1.99 8.24 11.02
N ALA A 262 -2.92 7.70 11.82
CA ALA A 262 -3.01 8.02 13.25
C ALA A 262 -1.75 7.61 14.04
N GLN A 263 -1.12 6.51 13.64
CA GLN A 263 0.10 5.98 14.27
C GLN A 263 1.38 6.61 13.73
N ALA A 264 1.32 7.37 12.63
CA ALA A 264 2.50 7.98 12.02
C ALA A 264 3.10 9.06 12.94
N PRO A 265 4.41 9.01 13.27
CA PRO A 265 5.06 9.99 14.14
C PRO A 265 4.90 11.43 13.64
N TRP A 266 4.90 11.62 12.32
CA TRP A 266 4.78 12.91 11.70
C TRP A 266 3.36 13.52 11.78
N TYR A 267 2.32 12.71 11.98
CA TYR A 267 0.93 13.19 12.02
C TYR A 267 0.70 14.18 13.18
N SER A 268 1.31 13.96 14.32
CA SER A 268 1.26 14.86 15.47
C SER A 268 1.99 16.20 15.24
N LYS A 269 2.84 16.30 14.22
CA LYS A 269 3.64 17.49 13.90
C LYS A 269 2.93 18.52 13.00
N ARG A 270 1.66 18.30 12.65
CA ARG A 270 0.89 19.19 11.73
C ARG A 270 0.80 20.62 12.22
N ALA A 271 0.46 20.83 13.49
CA ALA A 271 0.42 22.16 14.10
C ALA A 271 1.80 22.84 14.09
N LEU A 272 2.87 22.09 14.33
CA LEU A 272 4.24 22.58 14.27
C LEU A 272 4.64 22.99 12.84
N TRP A 273 4.20 22.22 11.83
CA TRP A 273 4.42 22.58 10.42
C TRP A 273 3.73 23.91 10.10
N LEU A 274 2.48 24.07 10.51
CA LEU A 274 1.72 25.32 10.28
C LEU A 274 2.39 26.53 10.94
N THR A 275 2.82 26.40 12.19
CA THR A 275 3.54 27.47 12.89
C THR A 275 4.90 27.79 12.27
N THR A 276 5.58 26.78 11.71
CA THR A 276 6.83 26.98 10.96
C THR A 276 6.59 27.77 9.68
N TRP A 277 5.56 27.40 8.91
CA TRP A 277 5.17 28.13 7.71
C TRP A 277 4.87 29.59 8.00
N GLN A 278 4.06 29.88 9.02
CA GLN A 278 3.76 31.25 9.43
C GLN A 278 5.01 32.02 9.87
N ALA A 279 5.94 31.37 10.58
CA ALA A 279 7.20 32.01 11.01
C ALA A 279 8.12 32.33 9.84
N LEU A 280 8.16 31.47 8.81
CA LEU A 280 8.89 31.69 7.57
C LEU A 280 8.27 32.86 6.78
N ARG A 281 6.96 32.89 6.61
CA ARG A 281 6.23 33.97 5.90
C ARG A 281 6.36 35.31 6.58
N SER A 282 6.36 35.35 7.90
CA SER A 282 6.55 36.59 8.68
C SER A 282 8.00 37.04 8.81
N GLY A 283 8.97 36.28 8.29
CA GLY A 283 10.39 36.55 8.45
C GLY A 283 10.93 36.36 9.86
N LYS A 284 10.13 35.82 10.79
CA LYS A 284 10.55 35.53 12.18
C LYS A 284 11.56 34.39 12.27
N ARG A 285 11.62 33.55 11.25
CA ARG A 285 12.53 32.40 11.16
C ARG A 285 13.14 32.31 9.77
N SER A 286 14.45 32.08 9.68
CA SER A 286 15.10 31.83 8.39
C SER A 286 14.86 30.41 7.90
N SER A 287 14.87 30.22 6.57
CA SER A 287 14.72 28.88 5.96
C SER A 287 15.82 27.93 6.42
N VAL A 288 17.05 28.37 6.62
CA VAL A 288 18.17 27.58 7.12
C VAL A 288 17.90 27.09 8.56
N ALA A 289 17.49 27.99 9.46
CA ALA A 289 17.18 27.62 10.84
C ALA A 289 15.96 26.69 10.93
N ALA A 290 15.00 26.80 10.02
CA ALA A 290 13.88 25.87 9.91
C ALA A 290 14.33 24.50 9.38
N SER A 291 15.21 24.46 8.39
CA SER A 291 15.81 23.25 7.85
C SER A 291 16.57 22.46 8.91
N ASP A 292 17.49 23.11 9.63
CA ASP A 292 18.28 22.47 10.70
C ASP A 292 17.35 21.89 11.80
N TYR A 293 16.27 22.60 12.14
CA TYR A 293 15.31 22.12 13.13
C TYR A 293 14.53 20.90 12.64
N TRP A 294 13.97 20.93 11.43
CA TRP A 294 13.14 19.83 10.93
C TRP A 294 13.92 18.54 10.69
N GLN A 295 15.21 18.63 10.34
CA GLN A 295 16.11 17.47 10.24
C GLN A 295 16.21 16.69 11.57
N THR A 296 16.03 17.36 12.71
CA THR A 296 16.03 16.70 14.02
C THR A 296 14.67 16.11 14.41
N GLN A 297 13.60 16.51 13.75
CA GLN A 297 12.23 16.13 14.12
C GLN A 297 11.69 14.95 13.31
N LEU A 298 11.97 14.88 12.02
CA LEU A 298 11.45 13.89 11.09
C LEU A 298 12.52 13.51 10.07
N SER A 299 12.36 12.34 9.47
CA SER A 299 13.07 12.03 8.22
C SER A 299 12.50 12.86 7.07
N ILE A 300 13.28 13.09 6.02
CA ILE A 300 12.83 13.86 4.86
C ILE A 300 11.58 13.22 4.19
N ALA A 301 11.48 11.90 4.19
CA ALA A 301 10.32 11.20 3.64
C ALA A 301 9.04 11.49 4.44
N GLU A 302 9.12 11.50 5.77
CA GLU A 302 8.01 11.83 6.66
C GLU A 302 7.62 13.31 6.54
N PHE A 303 8.62 14.21 6.43
CA PHE A 303 8.37 15.63 6.21
C PHE A 303 7.64 15.88 4.88
N ILE A 304 7.99 15.17 3.83
CA ILE A 304 7.29 15.25 2.54
C ILE A 304 5.84 14.78 2.68
N GLN A 305 5.59 13.66 3.36
CA GLN A 305 4.23 13.14 3.59
C GLN A 305 3.37 14.15 4.38
N LEU A 306 3.95 14.73 5.44
CA LEU A 306 3.32 15.78 6.22
C LEU A 306 2.99 17.00 5.34
N SER A 307 3.95 17.47 4.54
CA SER A 307 3.78 18.63 3.68
C SER A 307 2.73 18.39 2.59
N GLU A 308 2.65 17.20 2.02
CA GLU A 308 1.61 16.84 1.05
C GLU A 308 0.20 16.87 1.67
N LEU A 309 0.07 16.36 2.90
CA LEU A 309 -1.19 16.41 3.63
C LEU A 309 -1.63 17.86 3.92
N MET A 310 -0.71 18.70 4.38
CA MET A 310 -0.97 20.11 4.65
C MET A 310 -1.32 20.88 3.38
N LEU A 311 -0.57 20.64 2.31
CA LEU A 311 -0.80 21.28 1.01
C LEU A 311 -2.15 20.91 0.40
N LEU A 312 -2.58 19.66 0.55
CA LEU A 312 -3.90 19.21 0.09
C LEU A 312 -5.00 20.03 0.76
N ASP A 313 -4.91 20.19 2.07
CA ASP A 313 -5.94 20.90 2.85
C ASP A 313 -5.89 22.41 2.62
N MET A 314 -4.70 23.01 2.48
CA MET A 314 -4.53 24.41 2.05
C MET A 314 -5.21 24.68 0.70
N ARG A 315 -4.99 23.82 -0.30
CA ARG A 315 -5.64 23.93 -1.61
C ARG A 315 -7.16 23.86 -1.52
N ARG A 316 -7.69 22.95 -0.67
CA ARG A 316 -9.14 22.84 -0.45
C ARG A 316 -9.73 24.14 0.07
N VAL A 317 -9.11 24.72 1.11
CA VAL A 317 -9.55 25.98 1.71
C VAL A 317 -9.46 27.13 0.69
N CYS A 318 -8.38 27.24 -0.08
CA CYS A 318 -8.25 28.24 -1.14
C CYS A 318 -9.32 28.11 -2.23
N LEU A 319 -9.81 26.89 -2.49
CA LEU A 319 -10.93 26.64 -3.41
C LEU A 319 -12.32 26.83 -2.77
N GLY A 320 -12.40 27.34 -1.54
CA GLY A 320 -13.66 27.55 -0.83
C GLY A 320 -14.30 26.24 -0.29
N LEU A 321 -13.53 25.14 -0.24
CA LEU A 321 -13.98 23.88 0.35
C LEU A 321 -13.64 23.86 1.85
N SER A 322 -14.43 23.12 2.64
CA SER A 322 -14.15 22.93 4.06
C SER A 322 -12.80 22.25 4.28
N GLU A 323 -12.06 22.71 5.29
CA GLU A 323 -10.85 22.02 5.77
C GLU A 323 -11.18 20.60 6.24
N LEU A 324 -10.27 19.66 5.97
CA LEU A 324 -10.38 18.30 6.46
C LEU A 324 -9.83 18.17 7.87
N GLN A 325 -8.79 18.95 8.20
CA GLN A 325 -8.07 18.91 9.47
C GLN A 325 -8.63 19.97 10.43
N LYS A 326 -9.82 19.69 10.99
CA LYS A 326 -10.54 20.64 11.88
C LYS A 326 -9.86 20.88 13.24
N ASP A 327 -8.90 20.01 13.59
CA ASP A 327 -8.14 20.07 14.84
C ASP A 327 -6.94 21.04 14.79
N ILE A 328 -6.57 21.51 13.61
CA ILE A 328 -5.57 22.55 13.41
C ILE A 328 -6.25 23.75 12.73
N SER A 329 -6.04 24.96 13.25
CA SER A 329 -6.69 26.19 12.75
C SER A 329 -6.07 26.65 11.43
N LEU A 330 -6.19 25.82 10.36
CA LEU A 330 -5.60 26.10 9.06
C LEU A 330 -6.29 27.28 8.38
N SER A 331 -7.61 27.35 8.42
CA SER A 331 -8.40 28.48 7.87
C SER A 331 -7.97 29.82 8.46
N VAL A 332 -7.79 29.89 9.78
CA VAL A 332 -7.32 31.12 10.47
C VAL A 332 -5.92 31.52 10.02
N ALA A 333 -5.04 30.55 9.79
CA ALA A 333 -3.69 30.81 9.29
C ALA A 333 -3.72 31.36 7.85
N LEU A 334 -4.61 30.84 7.01
CA LEU A 334 -4.79 31.26 5.61
C LEU A 334 -5.45 32.64 5.49
N ASP A 335 -6.31 33.03 6.43
CA ASP A 335 -6.85 34.38 6.50
C ASP A 335 -5.75 35.45 6.70
N THR A 336 -4.69 35.08 7.42
CA THR A 336 -3.55 35.98 7.68
C THR A 336 -2.53 35.98 6.53
N TYR A 337 -2.26 34.81 5.96
CA TYR A 337 -1.29 34.59 4.90
C TYR A 337 -1.93 33.79 3.78
N GLN A 338 -2.39 34.46 2.73
CA GLN A 338 -3.00 33.77 1.58
C GLN A 338 -1.89 33.30 0.63
N PRO A 339 -1.76 31.96 0.44
CA PRO A 339 -0.86 31.44 -0.57
C PRO A 339 -1.39 31.74 -1.96
N THR A 340 -0.48 31.96 -2.91
CA THR A 340 -0.85 32.10 -4.32
C THR A 340 -0.98 30.70 -4.97
N ASP A 341 -1.82 30.58 -6.01
CA ASP A 341 -1.92 29.32 -6.76
C ASP A 341 -0.57 28.87 -7.31
N SER A 342 0.23 29.82 -7.80
CA SER A 342 1.58 29.53 -8.29
C SER A 342 2.52 29.06 -7.17
N GLY A 343 2.38 29.59 -5.95
CA GLY A 343 3.14 29.14 -4.77
C GLY A 343 2.77 27.70 -4.38
N LEU A 344 1.46 27.40 -4.32
CA LEU A 344 0.96 26.05 -4.03
C LEU A 344 1.43 25.01 -5.06
N GLU A 345 1.44 25.40 -6.34
CA GLU A 345 1.89 24.54 -7.43
C GLU A 345 3.42 24.37 -7.44
N GLY A 346 4.15 25.44 -7.19
CA GLY A 346 5.61 25.44 -7.06
C GLY A 346 6.07 24.53 -5.93
N PHE A 347 5.47 24.67 -4.75
CA PHE A 347 5.80 23.82 -3.61
C PHE A 347 5.45 22.34 -3.86
N ALA A 348 4.28 22.04 -4.46
CA ALA A 348 3.92 20.69 -4.85
C ALA A 348 4.94 20.07 -5.83
N THR A 349 5.38 20.85 -6.82
CA THR A 349 6.39 20.44 -7.79
C THR A 349 7.73 20.16 -7.09
N SER A 350 8.14 21.01 -6.15
CA SER A 350 9.36 20.84 -5.38
C SER A 350 9.31 19.57 -4.50
N LEU A 351 8.16 19.24 -3.89
CA LEU A 351 7.97 17.97 -3.15
C LEU A 351 8.19 16.77 -4.06
N GLN A 352 7.59 16.76 -5.27
CA GLN A 352 7.75 15.67 -6.23
C GLN A 352 9.19 15.55 -6.75
N GLN A 353 9.83 16.67 -7.10
CA GLN A 353 11.23 16.67 -7.51
C GLN A 353 12.15 16.16 -6.41
N THR A 354 11.86 16.51 -5.15
CA THR A 354 12.63 16.04 -4.00
C THR A 354 12.48 14.52 -3.82
N LYS A 355 11.29 13.96 -4.00
CA LYS A 355 11.09 12.50 -3.99
C LYS A 355 11.95 11.80 -5.05
N ILE A 356 12.03 12.36 -6.25
CA ILE A 356 12.84 11.80 -7.34
C ILE A 356 14.34 11.95 -7.02
N ALA A 357 14.77 13.10 -6.50
CA ALA A 357 16.15 13.37 -6.14
C ALA A 357 16.67 12.44 -5.02
N LEU A 358 15.81 12.11 -4.05
CA LEU A 358 16.15 11.17 -2.98
C LEU A 358 16.42 9.75 -3.52
N GLN A 359 15.78 9.35 -4.62
CA GLN A 359 16.07 8.09 -5.31
C GLN A 359 17.47 8.10 -5.97
N GLN A 360 18.05 9.30 -6.21
CA GLN A 360 19.36 9.51 -6.80
C GLN A 360 20.47 9.80 -5.76
N ASN A 361 20.24 9.46 -4.49
CA ASN A 361 21.17 9.65 -3.38
C ASN A 361 21.56 11.12 -3.08
N VAL A 362 20.66 12.07 -3.28
CA VAL A 362 20.86 13.45 -2.83
C VAL A 362 20.88 13.50 -1.29
N GLN A 363 21.79 14.29 -0.72
CA GLN A 363 21.87 14.45 0.73
C GLN A 363 20.57 15.09 1.27
N GLU A 364 20.02 14.54 2.33
CA GLU A 364 18.76 14.99 2.94
C GLU A 364 18.80 16.48 3.37
N LYS A 365 19.96 16.97 3.78
CA LYS A 365 20.13 18.38 4.15
C LYS A 365 19.78 19.33 3.02
N PHE A 366 20.31 19.11 1.82
CA PHE A 366 19.98 19.95 0.66
C PHE A 366 18.52 19.87 0.26
N ALA A 367 17.90 18.71 0.46
CA ALA A 367 16.48 18.51 0.23
C ALA A 367 15.64 19.37 1.20
N TYR A 368 15.99 19.36 2.49
CA TYR A 368 15.35 20.22 3.49
C TYR A 368 15.55 21.70 3.21
N ASP A 369 16.77 22.14 2.90
CA ASP A 369 17.08 23.54 2.62
C ASP A 369 16.23 24.06 1.45
N LYS A 370 16.12 23.28 0.36
CA LYS A 370 15.27 23.60 -0.78
C LYS A 370 13.79 23.69 -0.37
N LEU A 371 13.27 22.68 0.33
CA LEU A 371 11.86 22.67 0.72
C LEU A 371 11.50 23.81 1.68
N MET A 372 12.40 24.21 2.59
CA MET A 372 12.18 25.34 3.48
C MET A 372 12.21 26.68 2.76
N GLN A 373 13.03 26.82 1.73
CA GLN A 373 13.01 28.01 0.87
C GLN A 373 11.68 28.12 0.13
N GLU A 374 11.23 27.06 -0.52
CA GLU A 374 9.95 27.03 -1.23
C GLU A 374 8.76 27.26 -0.29
N LEU A 375 8.80 26.68 0.91
CA LEU A 375 7.78 26.87 1.93
C LEU A 375 7.69 28.34 2.40
N ALA A 376 8.81 29.07 2.41
CA ALA A 376 8.82 30.48 2.74
C ALA A 376 8.16 31.35 1.67
N TYR A 377 8.11 30.90 0.43
CA TYR A 377 7.46 31.61 -0.69
C TYR A 377 5.99 31.19 -0.88
N LEU A 378 5.56 30.09 -0.24
CA LEU A 378 4.19 29.59 -0.27
C LEU A 378 3.23 30.60 0.38
#